data_547faba18f1b6c48851b1338db8f7a40
#
_entry.id   547faba18f1b6c48851b1338db8f7a40
#
_cell.length_a   1.000
_cell.length_b   1.000
_cell.length_c   1.000
_cell.angle_alpha   90.00
_cell.angle_beta   90.00
_cell.angle_gamma   90.00
#
_symmetry.space_group_name_H-M   'P 1'
#
loop_
_entity.id
_entity.type
_entity.pdbx_description
1 polymer ?
#
loop_
_entity_poly.entity_id
_entity_poly.type
_entity_poly.pdbx_seq_one_letter_code
_entity_poly.pdbx_strand_id
1 'polypeptide(L)'
;MNKVIIFTNDNGGVSICIPTGELPIEEVQAKDIPAGVQSYVVDMASLPEEDNDFFGAWEQTKGVVTVNVDKAREITKTHLRREREPLLAAQDVLFQRAQETGADTTAIVAEKNRLRNITALADAENTLDGLRALSC
;
A
#
# COMPACT_ATOMS: atom_id res chain seq x y z
N MET A 1 -21.33 19.79 -1.59
CA MET A 1 -20.52 18.80 -0.85
C MET A 1 -20.53 17.49 -1.61
N ASN A 2 -19.37 16.90 -1.76
CA ASN A 2 -19.22 15.67 -2.52
C ASN A 2 -19.50 14.47 -1.63
N LYS A 3 -20.57 13.76 -1.93
CA LYS A 3 -20.92 12.50 -1.26
C LYS A 3 -20.47 11.34 -2.12
N VAL A 4 -19.99 10.30 -1.47
CA VAL A 4 -19.61 9.03 -2.11
C VAL A 4 -20.24 7.89 -1.35
N ILE A 5 -20.28 6.72 -2.00
CA ILE A 5 -20.79 5.49 -1.38
C ILE A 5 -19.60 4.58 -1.12
N ILE A 6 -19.48 4.09 0.10
CA ILE A 6 -18.41 3.15 0.46
C ILE A 6 -18.99 1.84 0.94
N PHE A 7 -18.27 0.77 0.70
CA PHE A 7 -18.61 -0.56 1.20
C PHE A 7 -17.34 -1.41 1.32
N THR A 8 -17.42 -2.47 2.12
CA THR A 8 -16.33 -3.42 2.24
C THR A 8 -16.40 -4.41 1.08
N ASN A 9 -15.32 -4.55 0.32
CA ASN A 9 -15.24 -5.48 -0.80
C ASN A 9 -14.82 -6.88 -0.34
N ASP A 10 -14.76 -7.82 -1.29
CA ASP A 10 -14.44 -9.23 -1.01
C ASP A 10 -13.06 -9.44 -0.41
N ASN A 11 -12.15 -8.49 -0.61
CA ASN A 11 -10.79 -8.55 -0.07
C ASN A 11 -10.65 -7.92 1.31
N GLY A 12 -11.77 -7.46 1.90
CA GLY A 12 -11.77 -6.78 3.19
C GLY A 12 -11.38 -5.31 3.13
N GLY A 13 -11.08 -4.80 1.96
CA GLY A 13 -10.76 -3.38 1.74
C GLY A 13 -12.00 -2.54 1.48
N VAL A 14 -11.81 -1.27 1.23
CA VAL A 14 -12.87 -0.31 0.96
C VAL A 14 -13.01 -0.09 -0.54
N SER A 15 -14.24 -0.24 -1.04
CA SER A 15 -14.59 0.19 -2.39
C SER A 15 -15.36 1.48 -2.32
N ILE A 16 -15.09 2.40 -3.25
CA ILE A 16 -15.70 3.72 -3.31
C ILE A 16 -16.44 3.85 -4.62
N CYS A 17 -17.73 4.17 -4.54
CA CYS A 17 -18.55 4.50 -5.71
C CYS A 17 -18.75 6.02 -5.73
N ILE A 18 -18.29 6.66 -6.80
CA ILE A 18 -18.40 8.11 -6.97
C ILE A 18 -19.54 8.38 -7.97
N PRO A 19 -20.69 8.89 -7.52
CA PRO A 19 -21.80 9.18 -8.42
C PRO A 19 -21.45 10.27 -9.41
N THR A 20 -21.95 10.13 -10.63
CA THR A 20 -21.72 11.14 -11.69
C THR A 20 -22.60 12.38 -11.55
N GLY A 21 -23.63 12.31 -10.71
CA GLY A 21 -24.60 13.39 -10.53
C GLY A 21 -25.83 13.29 -11.43
N GLU A 22 -25.88 12.28 -12.30
CA GLU A 22 -27.03 12.08 -13.19
C GLU A 22 -28.25 11.52 -12.46
N LEU A 23 -28.01 10.75 -11.40
CA LEU A 23 -29.06 10.14 -10.59
C LEU A 23 -28.86 10.54 -9.12
N PRO A 24 -29.95 10.57 -8.32
CA PRO A 24 -29.81 10.75 -6.89
C PRO A 24 -28.91 9.66 -6.29
N ILE A 25 -28.15 10.01 -5.27
CA ILE A 25 -27.17 9.09 -4.68
C ILE A 25 -27.82 7.81 -4.12
N GLU A 26 -29.05 7.93 -3.64
CA GLU A 26 -29.82 6.76 -3.12
C GLU A 26 -30.14 5.77 -4.24
N GLU A 27 -30.41 6.25 -5.45
CA GLU A 27 -30.65 5.39 -6.61
C GLU A 27 -29.37 4.71 -7.07
N VAL A 28 -28.26 5.43 -7.05
CA VAL A 28 -26.93 4.86 -7.37
C VAL A 28 -26.58 3.77 -6.34
N GLN A 29 -26.84 4.04 -5.08
CA GLN A 29 -26.61 3.07 -4.01
C GLN A 29 -27.43 1.79 -4.20
N ALA A 30 -28.68 1.91 -4.61
CA ALA A 30 -29.53 0.76 -4.85
C ALA A 30 -29.13 -0.03 -6.10
N LYS A 31 -28.58 0.63 -7.11
CA LYS A 31 -28.31 0.05 -8.42
C LYS A 31 -26.89 -0.50 -8.56
N ASP A 32 -25.90 0.24 -8.11
CA ASP A 32 -24.51 -0.03 -8.44
C ASP A 32 -23.76 -0.80 -7.33
N ILE A 33 -24.35 -0.93 -6.15
CA ILE A 33 -23.74 -1.69 -5.06
C ILE A 33 -24.14 -3.16 -5.19
N PRO A 34 -23.21 -4.11 -5.00
CA PRO A 34 -23.54 -5.54 -5.07
C PRO A 34 -24.65 -5.93 -4.11
N ALA A 35 -25.53 -6.82 -4.55
CA ALA A 35 -26.64 -7.29 -3.72
C ALA A 35 -26.14 -7.95 -2.43
N GLY A 36 -26.80 -7.65 -1.31
CA GLY A 36 -26.44 -8.20 0.00
C GLY A 36 -25.27 -7.51 0.68
N VAL A 37 -24.65 -6.51 0.03
CA VAL A 37 -23.55 -5.76 0.59
C VAL A 37 -24.08 -4.48 1.23
N GLN A 38 -23.72 -4.25 2.49
CA GLN A 38 -24.09 -3.03 3.18
C GLN A 38 -23.17 -1.89 2.76
N SER A 39 -23.74 -0.77 2.39
CA SER A 39 -23.02 0.40 1.94
C SER A 39 -23.40 1.63 2.74
N TYR A 40 -22.53 2.64 2.70
CA TYR A 40 -22.70 3.87 3.48
C TYR A 40 -22.44 5.08 2.58
N VAL A 41 -23.29 6.08 2.72
CA VAL A 41 -23.11 7.38 2.05
C VAL A 41 -22.32 8.27 3.01
N VAL A 42 -21.15 8.73 2.58
CA VAL A 42 -20.27 9.56 3.40
C VAL A 42 -19.77 10.75 2.61
N ASP A 43 -19.31 11.79 3.32
CA ASP A 43 -18.62 12.90 2.67
C ASP A 43 -17.24 12.45 2.18
N MET A 44 -16.89 12.83 0.96
CA MET A 44 -15.55 12.54 0.43
C MET A 44 -14.47 13.13 1.34
N ALA A 45 -14.72 14.28 1.95
CA ALA A 45 -13.79 14.92 2.87
C ALA A 45 -13.53 14.11 4.16
N SER A 46 -14.40 13.14 4.49
CA SER A 46 -14.19 12.28 5.66
C SER A 46 -13.22 11.13 5.39
N LEU A 47 -12.81 10.92 4.14
CA LEU A 47 -11.89 9.86 3.77
C LEU A 47 -10.44 10.30 4.04
N PRO A 48 -9.56 9.36 4.43
CA PRO A 48 -8.16 9.70 4.71
C PRO A 48 -7.36 9.88 3.39
N GLU A 49 -7.64 10.96 2.67
CA GLU A 49 -7.02 11.24 1.36
C GLU A 49 -5.50 11.39 1.45
N GLU A 50 -4.98 11.91 2.55
CA GLU A 50 -3.54 12.01 2.79
C GLU A 50 -2.85 10.65 2.85
N ASP A 51 -3.60 9.59 3.11
CA ASP A 51 -3.12 8.21 3.18
C ASP A 51 -3.59 7.38 1.98
N ASN A 52 -3.89 8.03 0.87
CA ASN A 52 -4.36 7.37 -0.35
C ASN A 52 -3.31 6.39 -0.92
N ASP A 53 -2.04 6.61 -0.66
CA ASP A 53 -0.96 5.70 -1.02
C ASP A 53 -1.08 4.34 -0.31
N PHE A 54 -1.83 4.27 0.80
CA PHE A 54 -2.15 3.05 1.51
C PHE A 54 -3.61 2.63 1.33
N PHE A 55 -4.23 2.98 0.20
CA PHE A 55 -5.64 2.66 -0.07
C PHE A 55 -5.95 1.17 0.15
N GLY A 56 -5.06 0.28 -0.23
CA GLY A 56 -5.22 -1.16 -0.01
C GLY A 56 -5.27 -1.58 1.47
N ALA A 57 -4.90 -0.69 2.37
CA ALA A 57 -4.96 -0.90 3.82
C ALA A 57 -6.17 -0.24 4.48
N TRP A 58 -7.01 0.44 3.71
CA TRP A 58 -8.21 1.07 4.24
C TRP A 58 -9.23 0.03 4.65
N GLU A 59 -9.88 0.28 5.79
CA GLU A 59 -11.00 -0.50 6.30
C GLU A 59 -12.11 0.44 6.72
N GLN A 60 -13.36 -0.03 6.72
CA GLN A 60 -14.46 0.79 7.17
C GLN A 60 -15.32 0.03 8.17
N THR A 61 -15.89 0.75 9.13
CA THR A 61 -16.89 0.24 10.07
C THR A 61 -17.97 1.29 10.17
N LYS A 62 -19.19 0.94 9.76
CA LYS A 62 -20.36 1.84 9.80
C LYS A 62 -20.12 3.18 9.13
N GLY A 63 -19.40 3.16 8.01
CA GLY A 63 -19.08 4.36 7.24
C GLY A 63 -17.85 5.13 7.69
N VAL A 64 -17.18 4.70 8.75
CA VAL A 64 -15.92 5.32 9.21
C VAL A 64 -14.74 4.57 8.63
N VAL A 65 -13.91 5.26 7.86
CA VAL A 65 -12.73 4.69 7.22
C VAL A 65 -11.51 4.92 8.09
N THR A 66 -10.77 3.85 8.31
CA THR A 66 -9.49 3.87 9.02
C THR A 66 -8.44 3.15 8.19
N VAL A 67 -7.17 3.41 8.48
CA VAL A 67 -6.06 2.73 7.80
C VAL A 67 -5.48 1.68 8.73
N ASN A 68 -5.47 0.42 8.29
CA ASN A 68 -4.89 -0.67 9.05
C ASN A 68 -3.37 -0.65 8.87
N VAL A 69 -2.63 -0.38 9.95
CA VAL A 69 -1.16 -0.25 9.91
C VAL A 69 -0.49 -1.56 9.51
N ASP A 70 -1.03 -2.70 9.94
CA ASP A 70 -0.47 -4.01 9.56
C ASP A 70 -0.58 -4.26 8.06
N LYS A 71 -1.71 -3.91 7.46
CA LYS A 71 -1.90 -3.99 6.00
C LYS A 71 -1.02 -2.97 5.27
N ALA A 72 -0.87 -1.76 5.81
CA ALA A 72 0.03 -0.75 5.25
C ALA A 72 1.48 -1.23 5.29
N ARG A 73 1.87 -1.92 6.35
CA ARG A 73 3.20 -2.53 6.49
C ARG A 73 3.45 -3.54 5.37
N GLU A 74 2.49 -4.39 5.07
CA GLU A 74 2.61 -5.37 3.98
C GLU A 74 2.71 -4.69 2.61
N ILE A 75 1.97 -3.60 2.38
CA ILE A 75 2.09 -2.79 1.17
C ILE A 75 3.51 -2.22 1.04
N THR A 76 4.05 -1.68 2.11
CA THR A 76 5.41 -1.14 2.16
C THR A 76 6.45 -2.22 1.85
N LYS A 77 6.31 -3.40 2.46
CA LYS A 77 7.20 -4.53 2.19
C LYS A 77 7.18 -4.93 0.72
N THR A 78 6.02 -4.96 0.10
CA THR A 78 5.87 -5.26 -1.32
C THR A 78 6.59 -4.23 -2.19
N HIS A 79 6.47 -2.94 -1.85
CA HIS A 79 7.20 -1.87 -2.53
C HIS A 79 8.71 -2.03 -2.39
N LEU A 80 9.17 -2.31 -1.18
CA LEU A 80 10.61 -2.50 -0.91
C LEU A 80 11.16 -3.71 -1.67
N ARG A 81 10.42 -4.82 -1.72
CA ARG A 81 10.82 -6.00 -2.50
C ARG A 81 10.96 -5.68 -3.98
N ARG A 82 10.01 -4.93 -4.52
CA ARG A 82 10.04 -4.52 -5.92
C ARG A 82 11.19 -3.57 -6.21
N GLU A 83 11.42 -2.62 -5.31
CA GLU A 83 12.49 -1.63 -5.43
C GLU A 83 13.88 -2.25 -5.34
N ARG A 84 14.06 -3.23 -4.43
CA ARG A 84 15.37 -3.85 -4.22
C ARG A 84 15.78 -4.81 -5.34
N GLU A 85 14.84 -5.32 -6.10
CA GLU A 85 15.12 -6.35 -7.10
C GLU A 85 16.18 -5.92 -8.13
N PRO A 86 16.03 -4.76 -8.83
CA PRO A 86 17.07 -4.30 -9.74
C PRO A 86 18.37 -3.91 -9.02
N LEU A 87 18.28 -3.47 -7.77
CA LEU A 87 19.47 -3.12 -6.98
C LEU A 87 20.26 -4.37 -6.61
N LEU A 88 19.60 -5.45 -6.23
CA LEU A 88 20.27 -6.73 -5.99
C LEU A 88 20.90 -7.29 -7.27
N ALA A 89 20.21 -7.19 -8.40
CA ALA A 89 20.76 -7.62 -9.68
C ALA A 89 22.02 -6.88 -10.04
N ALA A 90 22.06 -5.55 -9.78
CA ALA A 90 23.25 -4.74 -10.01
C ALA A 90 24.41 -5.16 -9.11
N GLN A 91 24.13 -5.49 -7.85
CA GLN A 91 25.15 -5.99 -6.93
C GLN A 91 25.68 -7.37 -7.32
N ASP A 92 24.82 -8.24 -7.88
CA ASP A 92 25.25 -9.53 -8.37
C ASP A 92 26.29 -9.40 -9.52
N VAL A 93 26.08 -8.43 -10.42
CA VAL A 93 27.03 -8.14 -11.49
C VAL A 93 28.35 -7.66 -10.93
N LEU A 94 28.31 -6.74 -9.95
CA LEU A 94 29.53 -6.23 -9.30
C LEU A 94 30.29 -7.35 -8.57
N PHE A 95 29.56 -8.24 -7.92
CA PHE A 95 30.14 -9.39 -7.22
C PHE A 95 30.88 -10.31 -8.21
N GLN A 96 30.22 -10.63 -9.32
CA GLN A 96 30.82 -11.49 -10.34
C GLN A 96 32.11 -10.86 -10.91
N ARG A 97 32.06 -9.56 -11.24
CA ARG A 97 33.24 -8.85 -11.75
C ARG A 97 34.38 -8.82 -10.74
N ALA A 98 34.05 -8.61 -9.47
CA ALA A 98 35.05 -8.61 -8.41
C ALA A 98 35.74 -9.98 -8.27
N GLN A 99 34.97 -11.07 -8.37
CA GLN A 99 35.50 -12.43 -8.35
C GLN A 99 36.43 -12.70 -9.54
N GLU A 100 36.06 -12.22 -10.72
CA GLU A 100 36.86 -12.40 -11.94
C GLU A 100 38.23 -11.71 -11.84
N THR A 101 38.31 -10.59 -11.12
CA THR A 101 39.55 -9.80 -10.96
C THR A 101 40.24 -10.08 -9.63
N GLY A 102 39.68 -10.91 -8.75
CA GLY A 102 40.22 -11.15 -7.42
C GLY A 102 40.07 -9.98 -6.46
N ALA A 103 39.17 -9.04 -6.74
CA ALA A 103 38.93 -7.89 -5.89
C ALA A 103 38.14 -8.27 -4.62
N ASP A 104 38.25 -7.43 -3.58
CA ASP A 104 37.49 -7.63 -2.33
C ASP A 104 35.99 -7.47 -2.56
N THR A 105 35.20 -8.42 -2.05
CA THR A 105 33.75 -8.45 -2.20
C THR A 105 33.01 -8.04 -0.91
N THR A 106 33.71 -7.69 0.15
CA THR A 106 33.12 -7.43 1.47
C THR A 106 32.02 -6.36 1.41
N ALA A 107 32.27 -5.24 0.77
CA ALA A 107 31.29 -4.14 0.67
C ALA A 107 30.08 -4.54 -0.16
N ILE A 108 30.31 -5.33 -1.22
CA ILE A 108 29.22 -5.82 -2.10
C ILE A 108 28.32 -6.77 -1.33
N VAL A 109 28.90 -7.71 -0.59
CA VAL A 109 28.15 -8.67 0.22
C VAL A 109 27.36 -7.95 1.32
N ALA A 110 27.92 -6.94 1.97
CA ALA A 110 27.24 -6.14 2.98
C ALA A 110 26.02 -5.43 2.39
N GLU A 111 26.16 -4.83 1.19
CA GLU A 111 25.05 -4.16 0.51
C GLU A 111 23.97 -5.16 0.09
N LYS A 112 24.32 -6.32 -0.42
CA LYS A 112 23.35 -7.37 -0.75
C LYS A 112 22.56 -7.82 0.48
N ASN A 113 23.23 -7.99 1.62
CA ASN A 113 22.57 -8.37 2.87
C ASN A 113 21.64 -7.24 3.36
N ARG A 114 22.05 -5.97 3.25
CA ARG A 114 21.20 -4.84 3.59
C ARG A 114 19.91 -4.87 2.76
N LEU A 115 20.03 -5.05 1.45
CA LEU A 115 18.89 -5.10 0.54
C LEU A 115 17.97 -6.30 0.83
N ARG A 116 18.55 -7.47 1.10
CA ARG A 116 17.76 -8.67 1.45
C ARG A 116 16.94 -8.48 2.72
N ASN A 117 17.47 -7.73 3.67
CA ASN A 117 16.85 -7.52 4.97
C ASN A 117 16.06 -6.21 5.07
N ILE A 118 15.92 -5.47 3.97
CA ILE A 118 15.29 -4.14 3.99
C ILE A 118 13.86 -4.17 4.51
N THR A 119 13.11 -5.27 4.27
CA THR A 119 11.73 -5.40 4.73
C THR A 119 11.61 -5.44 6.25
N ALA A 120 12.67 -5.79 6.97
CA ALA A 120 12.68 -5.79 8.43
C ALA A 120 12.48 -4.37 9.01
N LEU A 121 12.87 -3.34 8.26
CA LEU A 121 12.65 -1.95 8.68
C LEU A 121 11.16 -1.62 8.77
N ALA A 122 10.34 -2.21 7.89
CA ALA A 122 8.89 -2.02 7.93
C ALA A 122 8.27 -2.66 9.18
N ASP A 123 8.82 -3.77 9.66
CA ASP A 123 8.33 -4.44 10.87
C ASP A 123 8.56 -3.59 12.13
N ALA A 124 9.57 -2.73 12.12
CA ALA A 124 9.89 -1.84 13.23
C ALA A 124 9.07 -0.55 13.24
N GLU A 125 8.41 -0.23 12.13
CA GLU A 125 7.63 1.01 12.02
C GLU A 125 6.18 0.81 12.47
N ASN A 126 5.68 1.76 13.26
CA ASN A 126 4.34 1.73 13.82
C ASN A 126 3.45 2.86 13.32
N THR A 127 3.94 3.71 12.44
CA THR A 127 3.20 4.84 11.87
C THR A 127 3.23 4.80 10.36
N LEU A 128 2.18 5.38 9.74
CA LEU A 128 2.12 5.47 8.27
C LEU A 128 3.26 6.35 7.73
N ASP A 129 3.58 7.45 8.40
CA ASP A 129 4.68 8.32 7.99
C ASP A 129 6.02 7.61 8.06
N GLY A 130 6.25 6.80 9.10
CA GLY A 130 7.44 5.98 9.21
C GLY A 130 7.57 4.97 8.08
N LEU A 131 6.47 4.30 7.74
CA LEU A 131 6.43 3.36 6.61
C LEU A 131 6.68 4.08 5.28
N ARG A 132 6.07 5.25 5.10
CA ARG A 132 6.20 6.05 3.87
C ARG A 132 7.62 6.53 3.64
N ALA A 133 8.38 6.74 4.70
CA ALA A 133 9.76 7.21 4.64
C ALA A 133 10.76 6.10 4.25
N LEU A 134 10.37 4.83 4.25
CA LEU A 134 11.26 3.73 3.94
C LEU A 134 11.53 3.59 2.44
N SER A 135 12.78 3.34 2.10
CA SER A 135 13.23 3.08 0.73
C SER A 135 14.51 2.25 0.75
N CYS A 136 14.86 1.67 -0.37
CA CYS A 136 16.15 0.99 -0.52
C CYS A 136 17.36 2.02 -0.66
#